data_c30b35b7c6a0c4fcfb15997da7e77b6a
#
_entry.id   c30b35b7c6a0c4fcfb15997da7e77b6a
#
_cell.length_a   1.000
_cell.length_b   1.000
_cell.length_c   1.000
_cell.angle_alpha   90.00
_cell.angle_beta   90.00
_cell.angle_gamma   90.00
#
_symmetry.space_group_name_H-M   'P 1'
#
loop_
_entity.id
_entity.type
_entity.pdbx_description
1 polymer ?
#
loop_
_entity_poly.entity_id
_entity_poly.type
_entity_poly.pdbx_seq_one_letter_code
_entity_poly.pdbx_strand_id
1 'polypeptide(L)'
;LLGLEWLIVALSGSNFFLYSLTSSHTLYNISYFFDAFSRAFGFPIIAIAGLMSVTHGYKPSTLADAGLFVASFAATFVLVAVDAVVPAKPWFYLLMWTVYSVYLSYFAWRLWRAGESGHALGLFLVMLCGQAIATIYDFYKIPGDDKEHTLFYILALSTWACMLTQTYYAYRALEIDGKDPEGISP
;
A
#
# COMPACT_ATOMS: atom_id res chain seq x y z
N LEU A 1 -9.88 0.89 7.91
CA LEU A 1 -8.46 1.20 7.67
C LEU A 1 -8.09 1.14 6.18
N LEU A 2 -8.50 0.11 5.44
CA LEU A 2 -8.15 -0.03 4.02
C LEU A 2 -8.60 1.19 3.18
N GLY A 3 -9.79 1.76 3.46
CA GLY A 3 -10.28 2.96 2.80
C GLY A 3 -9.46 4.21 3.07
N LEU A 4 -8.78 4.29 4.22
CA LEU A 4 -7.89 5.41 4.54
C LEU A 4 -6.65 5.39 3.64
N GLU A 5 -6.09 4.22 3.38
CA GLU A 5 -4.94 4.10 2.47
C GLU A 5 -5.32 4.48 1.03
N TRP A 6 -6.53 4.13 0.57
CA TRP A 6 -7.07 4.62 -0.69
C TRP A 6 -7.08 6.15 -0.77
N LEU A 7 -7.55 6.81 0.30
CA LEU A 7 -7.57 8.27 0.38
C LEU A 7 -6.15 8.85 0.33
N ILE A 8 -5.20 8.27 1.06
CA ILE A 8 -3.81 8.73 1.10
C ILE A 8 -3.15 8.62 -0.28
N VAL A 9 -3.30 7.48 -0.96
CA VAL A 9 -2.76 7.29 -2.31
C VAL A 9 -3.42 8.24 -3.32
N ALA A 10 -4.74 8.46 -3.21
CA ALA A 10 -5.44 9.42 -4.06
C ALA A 10 -4.95 10.86 -3.83
N LEU A 11 -4.72 11.25 -2.56
CA LEU A 11 -4.16 12.57 -2.22
C LEU A 11 -2.72 12.71 -2.73
N SER A 12 -1.88 11.68 -2.57
CA SER A 12 -0.52 11.68 -3.11
C SER A 12 -0.53 11.89 -4.63
N GLY A 13 -1.27 11.06 -5.35
CA GLY A 13 -1.37 11.12 -6.81
C GLY A 13 -1.95 12.44 -7.33
N SER A 14 -3.02 12.95 -6.69
CA SER A 14 -3.64 14.22 -7.07
C SER A 14 -2.69 15.40 -6.88
N ASN A 15 -1.95 15.44 -5.76
CA ASN A 15 -0.98 16.50 -5.51
C ASN A 15 0.22 16.42 -6.48
N PHE A 16 0.67 15.21 -6.84
CA PHE A 16 1.72 15.03 -7.84
C PHE A 16 1.24 15.49 -9.23
N PHE A 17 0.03 15.13 -9.61
CA PHE A 17 -0.57 15.59 -10.88
C PHE A 17 -0.68 17.12 -10.94
N LEU A 18 -1.18 17.75 -9.89
CA LEU A 18 -1.27 19.21 -9.80
C LEU A 18 0.13 19.86 -9.80
N TYR A 19 1.12 19.24 -9.16
CA TYR A 19 2.51 19.68 -9.23
C TYR A 19 3.02 19.67 -10.68
N SER A 20 2.77 18.61 -11.43
CA SER A 20 3.21 18.52 -12.84
C SER A 20 2.63 19.62 -13.75
N LEU A 21 1.46 20.17 -13.39
CA LEU A 21 0.81 21.27 -14.12
C LEU A 21 1.26 22.66 -13.65
N THR A 22 1.60 22.81 -12.37
CA THR A 22 1.79 24.13 -11.74
C THR A 22 3.24 24.41 -11.31
N SER A 23 4.07 23.37 -11.27
CA SER A 23 5.43 23.39 -10.70
C SER A 23 5.48 23.89 -9.25
N SER A 24 4.39 23.72 -8.48
CA SER A 24 4.29 24.15 -7.10
C SER A 24 5.03 23.20 -6.16
N HIS A 25 6.14 23.62 -5.58
CA HIS A 25 6.90 22.82 -4.62
C HIS A 25 6.09 22.39 -3.38
N THR A 26 5.08 23.16 -2.99
CA THR A 26 4.19 22.77 -1.89
C THR A 26 3.40 21.51 -2.23
N LEU A 27 2.87 21.41 -3.45
CA LEU A 27 2.13 20.22 -3.91
C LEU A 27 3.05 19.01 -4.01
N TYR A 28 4.29 19.20 -4.49
CA TYR A 28 5.30 18.15 -4.50
C TYR A 28 5.58 17.62 -3.08
N ASN A 29 5.82 18.52 -2.11
CA ASN A 29 6.11 18.13 -0.73
C ASN A 29 4.95 17.37 -0.07
N ILE A 30 3.71 17.78 -0.35
CA ILE A 30 2.51 17.07 0.14
C ILE A 30 2.45 15.66 -0.47
N SER A 31 2.64 15.55 -1.79
CA SER A 31 2.69 14.26 -2.48
C SER A 31 3.79 13.36 -1.93
N TYR A 32 5.00 13.90 -1.79
CA TYR A 32 6.14 13.19 -1.23
C TYR A 32 5.90 12.67 0.20
N PHE A 33 5.26 13.47 1.05
CA PHE A 33 4.90 13.06 2.40
C PHE A 33 3.92 11.88 2.41
N PHE A 34 2.86 11.95 1.60
CA PHE A 34 1.88 10.86 1.50
C PHE A 34 2.47 9.60 0.85
N ASP A 35 3.36 9.76 -0.13
CA ASP A 35 4.12 8.65 -0.70
C ASP A 35 4.99 7.97 0.37
N ALA A 36 5.74 8.73 1.15
CA ALA A 36 6.55 8.22 2.24
C ALA A 36 5.69 7.50 3.31
N PHE A 37 4.52 8.05 3.65
CA PHE A 37 3.56 7.40 4.54
C PHE A 37 3.10 6.05 3.98
N SER A 38 2.63 6.01 2.74
CA SER A 38 2.12 4.79 2.11
C SER A 38 3.18 3.70 2.07
N ARG A 39 4.41 4.03 1.69
CA ARG A 39 5.52 3.06 1.62
C ARG A 39 5.98 2.57 2.98
N ALA A 40 6.01 3.44 3.99
CA ALA A 40 6.52 3.10 5.31
C ALA A 40 5.50 2.39 6.19
N PHE A 41 4.25 2.86 6.18
CA PHE A 41 3.24 2.48 7.17
C PHE A 41 1.88 2.18 6.55
N GLY A 42 1.47 2.89 5.49
CA GLY A 42 0.16 2.76 4.89
C GLY A 42 -0.11 1.33 4.39
N PHE A 43 0.69 0.84 3.48
CA PHE A 43 0.58 -0.54 3.00
C PHE A 43 1.04 -1.57 4.04
N PRO A 44 2.24 -1.47 4.64
CA PRO A 44 2.76 -2.56 5.45
C PRO A 44 2.12 -2.68 6.85
N ILE A 45 1.46 -1.63 7.34
CA ILE A 45 0.83 -1.66 8.66
C ILE A 45 -0.68 -1.43 8.55
N ILE A 46 -1.12 -0.30 7.97
CA ILE A 46 -2.53 0.08 7.95
C ILE A 46 -3.36 -0.86 7.07
N ALA A 47 -2.86 -1.19 5.86
CA ALA A 47 -3.57 -2.11 4.99
C ALA A 47 -3.56 -3.55 5.55
N ILE A 48 -2.43 -4.03 6.09
CA ILE A 48 -2.38 -5.34 6.76
C ILE A 48 -3.38 -5.40 7.91
N ALA A 49 -3.41 -4.40 8.81
CA ALA A 49 -4.36 -4.37 9.90
C ALA A 49 -5.82 -4.44 9.43
N GLY A 50 -6.14 -3.75 8.31
CA GLY A 50 -7.43 -3.84 7.65
C GLY A 50 -7.74 -5.25 7.11
N LEU A 51 -6.78 -5.91 6.47
CA LEU A 51 -6.93 -7.26 5.91
C LEU A 51 -7.00 -8.34 6.99
N MET A 52 -6.43 -8.11 8.16
CA MET A 52 -6.51 -9.06 9.29
C MET A 52 -7.95 -9.27 9.78
N SER A 53 -8.87 -8.36 9.47
CA SER A 53 -10.29 -8.53 9.83
C SER A 53 -10.91 -9.76 9.18
N VAL A 54 -10.58 -10.08 7.91
CA VAL A 54 -11.10 -11.25 7.19
C VAL A 54 -10.20 -12.48 7.32
N THR A 55 -8.91 -12.30 7.60
CA THR A 55 -7.98 -13.45 7.69
C THR A 55 -7.87 -14.02 9.11
N HIS A 56 -7.98 -13.17 10.13
CA HIS A 56 -7.78 -13.53 11.54
C HIS A 56 -8.94 -13.13 12.45
N GLY A 57 -10.04 -12.58 11.89
CA GLY A 57 -11.15 -12.06 12.70
C GLY A 57 -10.75 -10.87 13.59
N TYR A 58 -9.65 -10.18 13.25
CA TYR A 58 -9.14 -9.06 14.03
C TYR A 58 -10.09 -7.85 13.92
N LYS A 59 -10.67 -7.45 15.04
CA LYS A 59 -11.62 -6.33 15.13
C LYS A 59 -11.17 -5.38 16.24
N PRO A 60 -10.18 -4.52 15.97
CA PRO A 60 -9.71 -3.56 16.94
C PRO A 60 -10.81 -2.52 17.28
N SER A 61 -10.65 -1.85 18.40
CA SER A 61 -11.51 -0.70 18.73
C SER A 61 -11.18 0.48 17.80
N THR A 62 -12.16 1.36 17.60
CA THR A 62 -11.95 2.59 16.82
C THR A 62 -10.78 3.43 17.36
N LEU A 63 -10.59 3.42 18.69
CA LEU A 63 -9.48 4.12 19.33
C LEU A 63 -8.11 3.48 18.96
N ALA A 64 -8.05 2.14 18.90
CA ALA A 64 -6.83 1.44 18.47
C ALA A 64 -6.49 1.73 17.00
N ASP A 65 -7.50 1.73 16.12
CA ASP A 65 -7.35 2.08 14.71
C ASP A 65 -6.88 3.52 14.53
N ALA A 66 -7.51 4.46 15.24
CA ALA A 66 -7.12 5.86 15.22
C ALA A 66 -5.71 6.06 15.78
N GLY A 67 -5.38 5.38 16.88
CA GLY A 67 -4.04 5.42 17.46
C GLY A 67 -2.96 4.89 16.53
N LEU A 68 -3.24 3.77 15.84
CA LEU A 68 -2.33 3.20 14.85
C LEU A 68 -2.08 4.18 13.69
N PHE A 69 -3.15 4.78 13.18
CA PHE A 69 -3.05 5.76 12.09
C PHE A 69 -2.26 7.00 12.51
N VAL A 70 -2.59 7.59 13.66
CA VAL A 70 -1.91 8.79 14.18
C VAL A 70 -0.43 8.51 14.47
N ALA A 71 -0.11 7.35 15.07
CA ALA A 71 1.27 6.96 15.32
C ALA A 71 2.06 6.79 14.01
N SER A 72 1.47 6.14 13.00
CA SER A 72 2.07 5.98 11.68
C SER A 72 2.29 7.31 10.98
N PHE A 73 1.32 8.22 11.09
CA PHE A 73 1.41 9.55 10.53
C PHE A 73 2.51 10.39 11.21
N ALA A 74 2.59 10.36 12.53
CA ALA A 74 3.64 11.02 13.31
C ALA A 74 5.04 10.44 12.99
N ALA A 75 5.15 9.11 12.87
CA ALA A 75 6.40 8.45 12.49
C ALA A 75 6.87 8.85 11.09
N THR A 76 5.94 9.12 10.16
CA THR A 76 6.27 9.63 8.82
C THR A 76 6.91 11.00 8.89
N PHE A 77 6.46 11.89 9.78
CA PHE A 77 7.12 13.18 9.98
C PHE A 77 8.58 13.01 10.43
N VAL A 78 8.84 12.09 11.35
CA VAL A 78 10.22 11.79 11.78
C VAL A 78 11.02 11.27 10.59
N LEU A 79 10.45 10.36 9.82
CA LEU A 79 11.12 9.75 8.68
C LEU A 79 11.44 10.79 7.58
N VAL A 80 10.57 11.77 7.37
CA VAL A 80 10.74 12.80 6.32
C VAL A 80 11.62 13.96 6.81
N ALA A 81 11.47 14.39 8.07
CA ALA A 81 12.07 15.63 8.59
C ALA A 81 13.44 15.43 9.26
N VAL A 82 13.82 14.21 9.64
CA VAL A 82 15.07 13.96 10.37
C VAL A 82 16.19 13.52 9.42
N ASP A 83 17.18 14.38 9.20
CA ASP A 83 18.30 14.13 8.29
C ASP A 83 19.11 12.87 8.64
N ALA A 84 19.25 12.55 9.92
CA ALA A 84 20.00 11.38 10.39
C ALA A 84 19.44 10.04 9.87
N VAL A 85 18.13 9.98 9.52
CA VAL A 85 17.51 8.75 8.99
C VAL A 85 17.53 8.67 7.46
N VAL A 86 17.91 9.73 6.76
CA VAL A 86 17.92 9.78 5.27
C VAL A 86 18.69 8.61 4.65
N PRO A 87 19.89 8.23 5.09
CA PRO A 87 20.62 7.12 4.49
C PRO A 87 19.95 5.75 4.68
N ALA A 88 19.14 5.61 5.73
CA ALA A 88 18.45 4.35 6.06
C ALA A 88 17.08 4.22 5.38
N LYS A 89 16.48 5.32 4.89
CA LYS A 89 15.13 5.35 4.29
C LYS A 89 14.93 4.29 3.19
N PRO A 90 15.81 4.18 2.17
CA PRO A 90 15.62 3.21 1.09
C PRO A 90 15.50 1.77 1.61
N TRP A 91 16.37 1.41 2.53
CA TRP A 91 16.38 0.08 3.14
C TRP A 91 15.17 -0.17 4.03
N PHE A 92 14.75 0.86 4.76
CA PHE A 92 13.55 0.79 5.58
C PHE A 92 12.29 0.59 4.73
N TYR A 93 12.12 1.35 3.64
CA TYR A 93 11.00 1.18 2.73
C TYR A 93 10.99 -0.19 2.06
N LEU A 94 12.15 -0.66 1.60
CA LEU A 94 12.27 -1.99 1.01
C LEU A 94 11.91 -3.10 2.01
N LEU A 95 12.37 -2.99 3.26
CA LEU A 95 12.02 -3.93 4.33
C LEU A 95 10.51 -3.94 4.59
N MET A 96 9.91 -2.76 4.78
CA MET A 96 8.48 -2.63 5.06
C MET A 96 7.63 -3.17 3.91
N TRP A 97 8.05 -2.91 2.67
CA TRP A 97 7.38 -3.46 1.50
C TRP A 97 7.51 -4.99 1.40
N THR A 98 8.67 -5.52 1.75
CA THR A 98 8.89 -6.98 1.82
C THR A 98 7.98 -7.64 2.86
N VAL A 99 7.83 -7.03 4.04
CA VAL A 99 6.87 -7.49 5.08
C VAL A 99 5.44 -7.50 4.52
N TYR A 100 5.05 -6.45 3.81
CA TYR A 100 3.74 -6.38 3.15
C TYR A 100 3.58 -7.50 2.10
N SER A 101 4.57 -7.73 1.26
CA SER A 101 4.55 -8.77 0.23
C SER A 101 4.46 -10.18 0.83
N VAL A 102 5.12 -10.44 1.94
CA VAL A 102 4.99 -11.70 2.69
C VAL A 102 3.55 -11.89 3.17
N TYR A 103 2.94 -10.85 3.72
CA TYR A 103 1.55 -10.92 4.16
C TYR A 103 0.59 -11.10 2.98
N LEU A 104 0.77 -10.39 1.86
CA LEU A 104 -0.06 -10.58 0.66
C LEU A 104 0.09 -11.97 0.06
N SER A 105 1.25 -12.59 0.13
CA SER A 105 1.44 -14.00 -0.27
C SER A 105 0.62 -14.94 0.59
N TYR A 106 0.59 -14.73 1.91
CA TYR A 106 -0.30 -15.47 2.82
C TYR A 106 -1.77 -15.20 2.49
N PHE A 107 -2.15 -13.97 2.20
CA PHE A 107 -3.52 -13.61 1.85
C PHE A 107 -3.96 -14.26 0.52
N ALA A 108 -3.09 -14.26 -0.51
CA ALA A 108 -3.32 -14.96 -1.77
C ALA A 108 -3.49 -16.48 -1.57
N TRP A 109 -2.69 -17.08 -0.68
CA TRP A 109 -2.85 -18.49 -0.32
C TRP A 109 -4.20 -18.76 0.36
N ARG A 110 -4.68 -17.87 1.23
CA ARG A 110 -6.01 -17.96 1.85
C ARG A 110 -7.13 -17.93 0.80
N LEU A 111 -7.04 -17.00 -0.16
CA LEU A 111 -7.98 -16.92 -1.30
C LEU A 111 -7.96 -18.20 -2.14
N TRP A 112 -6.77 -18.70 -2.44
CA TRP A 112 -6.64 -19.95 -3.19
C TRP A 112 -7.35 -21.11 -2.49
N ARG A 113 -7.19 -21.22 -1.17
CA ARG A 113 -7.85 -22.27 -0.36
C ARG A 113 -9.36 -22.07 -0.24
N ALA A 114 -9.87 -20.86 -0.37
CA ALA A 114 -11.30 -20.55 -0.42
C ALA A 114 -11.91 -20.77 -1.82
N GLY A 115 -11.13 -21.24 -2.81
CA GLY A 115 -11.62 -21.45 -4.19
C GLY A 115 -11.53 -20.19 -5.07
N GLU A 116 -11.13 -19.05 -4.52
CA GLU A 116 -11.05 -17.74 -5.18
C GLU A 116 -9.73 -17.59 -5.97
N SER A 117 -9.44 -18.57 -6.86
CA SER A 117 -8.16 -18.67 -7.57
C SER A 117 -7.85 -17.46 -8.47
N GLY A 118 -8.88 -16.85 -9.08
CA GLY A 118 -8.73 -15.66 -9.91
C GLY A 118 -8.24 -14.45 -9.09
N HIS A 119 -8.84 -14.23 -7.92
CA HIS A 119 -8.42 -13.18 -6.99
C HIS A 119 -7.05 -13.45 -6.37
N ALA A 120 -6.75 -14.72 -6.06
CA ALA A 120 -5.44 -15.14 -5.56
C ALA A 120 -4.32 -14.82 -6.57
N LEU A 121 -4.51 -15.21 -7.84
CA LEU A 121 -3.54 -14.96 -8.90
C LEU A 121 -3.39 -13.44 -9.16
N GLY A 122 -4.50 -12.71 -9.27
CA GLY A 122 -4.48 -11.27 -9.47
C GLY A 122 -3.73 -10.55 -8.35
N LEU A 123 -3.99 -10.89 -7.09
CA LEU A 123 -3.30 -10.32 -5.94
C LEU A 123 -1.81 -10.65 -5.94
N PHE A 124 -1.44 -11.88 -6.27
CA PHE A 124 -0.04 -12.28 -6.34
C PHE A 124 0.72 -11.52 -7.44
N LEU A 125 0.13 -11.33 -8.61
CA LEU A 125 0.73 -10.57 -9.71
C LEU A 125 0.94 -9.10 -9.34
N VAL A 126 -0.07 -8.42 -8.78
CA VAL A 126 0.08 -7.01 -8.38
C VAL A 126 1.05 -6.85 -7.22
N MET A 127 1.15 -7.83 -6.32
CA MET A 127 2.16 -7.87 -5.27
C MET A 127 3.58 -7.95 -5.87
N LEU A 128 3.81 -8.82 -6.86
CA LEU A 128 5.12 -8.92 -7.53
C LEU A 128 5.50 -7.60 -8.22
N CYS A 129 4.54 -6.97 -8.93
CA CYS A 129 4.77 -5.66 -9.53
C CYS A 129 5.09 -4.60 -8.47
N GLY A 130 4.35 -4.57 -7.37
CA GLY A 130 4.59 -3.66 -6.26
C GLY A 130 5.96 -3.86 -5.61
N GLN A 131 6.36 -5.11 -5.37
CA GLN A 131 7.69 -5.43 -4.84
C GLN A 131 8.81 -5.02 -5.81
N ALA A 132 8.62 -5.22 -7.12
CA ALA A 132 9.59 -4.79 -8.13
C ALA A 132 9.74 -3.26 -8.13
N ILE A 133 8.63 -2.51 -8.13
CA ILE A 133 8.65 -1.05 -8.02
C ILE A 133 9.35 -0.61 -6.74
N ALA A 134 8.99 -1.18 -5.59
CA ALA A 134 9.63 -0.83 -4.31
C ALA A 134 11.13 -1.11 -4.29
N THR A 135 11.59 -2.16 -4.98
CA THR A 135 13.01 -2.50 -5.08
C THR A 135 13.79 -1.50 -5.93
N ILE A 136 13.20 -1.00 -7.03
CA ILE A 136 13.90 -0.05 -7.91
C ILE A 136 13.75 1.40 -7.46
N TYR A 137 12.76 1.73 -6.64
CA TYR A 137 12.35 3.09 -6.29
C TYR A 137 13.52 3.98 -5.87
N ASP A 138 14.27 3.56 -4.88
CA ASP A 138 15.33 4.38 -4.30
C ASP A 138 16.74 3.94 -4.75
N PHE A 139 16.85 2.86 -5.54
CA PHE A 139 18.13 2.25 -5.90
C PHE A 139 18.46 2.34 -7.38
N TYR A 140 17.46 2.57 -8.23
CA TYR A 140 17.65 2.54 -9.68
C TYR A 140 16.90 3.68 -10.36
N LYS A 141 17.61 4.50 -11.12
CA LYS A 141 17.01 5.53 -11.95
C LYS A 141 16.63 4.96 -13.32
N ILE A 142 15.36 5.11 -13.71
CA ILE A 142 14.91 4.65 -15.04
C ILE A 142 15.60 5.47 -16.12
N PRO A 143 16.27 4.85 -17.10
CA PRO A 143 16.87 5.58 -18.22
C PRO A 143 15.82 6.38 -18.99
N GLY A 144 16.09 7.67 -19.22
CA GLY A 144 15.18 8.59 -19.91
C GLY A 144 14.14 9.27 -19.01
N ASP A 145 14.11 8.95 -17.71
CA ASP A 145 13.28 9.67 -16.75
C ASP A 145 13.81 11.08 -16.48
N ASP A 146 12.93 12.02 -16.19
CA ASP A 146 13.29 13.40 -15.86
C ASP A 146 13.88 13.54 -14.45
N LYS A 147 14.18 14.78 -14.05
CA LYS A 147 14.77 15.07 -12.73
C LYS A 147 13.80 14.83 -11.58
N GLU A 148 12.52 14.98 -11.86
CA GLU A 148 11.39 14.82 -10.94
C GLU A 148 10.90 13.38 -10.86
N HIS A 149 11.54 12.45 -11.62
CA HIS A 149 11.15 11.02 -11.69
C HIS A 149 9.69 10.80 -12.13
N THR A 150 9.21 11.59 -13.09
CA THR A 150 7.80 11.58 -13.53
C THR A 150 7.37 10.22 -14.04
N LEU A 151 8.16 9.57 -14.93
CA LEU A 151 7.85 8.24 -15.45
C LEU A 151 7.76 7.22 -14.32
N PHE A 152 8.70 7.27 -13.39
CA PHE A 152 8.71 6.37 -12.25
C PHE A 152 7.46 6.56 -11.37
N TYR A 153 7.08 7.79 -11.04
CA TYR A 153 5.88 8.08 -10.25
C TYR A 153 4.60 7.60 -10.94
N ILE A 154 4.50 7.75 -12.25
CA ILE A 154 3.34 7.23 -13.02
C ILE A 154 3.25 5.70 -12.86
N LEU A 155 4.36 4.99 -13.01
CA LEU A 155 4.40 3.53 -12.85
C LEU A 155 4.07 3.11 -11.42
N ALA A 156 4.64 3.77 -10.42
CA ALA A 156 4.42 3.48 -9.01
C ALA A 156 2.95 3.70 -8.62
N LEU A 157 2.38 4.88 -8.92
CA LEU A 157 1.00 5.21 -8.59
C LEU A 157 0.00 4.29 -9.30
N SER A 158 0.26 3.94 -10.58
CA SER A 158 -0.57 3.01 -11.33
C SER A 158 -0.54 1.61 -10.70
N THR A 159 0.64 1.13 -10.33
CA THR A 159 0.81 -0.17 -9.66
C THR A 159 0.08 -0.19 -8.32
N TRP A 160 0.20 0.86 -7.51
CA TRP A 160 -0.47 0.94 -6.22
C TRP A 160 -1.99 1.06 -6.34
N ALA A 161 -2.49 1.80 -7.33
CA ALA A 161 -3.93 1.85 -7.61
C ALA A 161 -4.46 0.46 -8.01
N CYS A 162 -3.77 -0.27 -8.88
CA CYS A 162 -4.11 -1.64 -9.26
C CYS A 162 -4.06 -2.57 -8.04
N MET A 163 -3.03 -2.45 -7.20
CA MET A 163 -2.87 -3.28 -6.02
C MET A 163 -3.99 -3.03 -4.99
N LEU A 164 -4.33 -1.77 -4.72
CA LEU A 164 -5.44 -1.43 -3.83
C LEU A 164 -6.77 -1.96 -4.37
N THR A 165 -7.02 -1.78 -5.67
CA THR A 165 -8.23 -2.28 -6.33
C THR A 165 -8.34 -3.80 -6.21
N GLN A 166 -7.27 -4.51 -6.56
CA GLN A 166 -7.24 -5.97 -6.48
C GLN A 166 -7.37 -6.45 -5.02
N THR A 167 -6.71 -5.79 -4.08
CA THR A 167 -6.81 -6.09 -2.65
C THR A 167 -8.24 -5.90 -2.13
N TYR A 168 -8.95 -4.87 -2.58
CA TYR A 168 -10.35 -4.64 -2.22
C TYR A 168 -11.26 -5.79 -2.69
N TYR A 169 -11.15 -6.19 -3.96
CA TYR A 169 -11.97 -7.30 -4.47
C TYR A 169 -11.61 -8.63 -3.80
N ALA A 170 -10.34 -8.87 -3.57
CA ALA A 170 -9.86 -10.03 -2.83
C ALA A 170 -10.39 -10.07 -1.37
N TYR A 171 -10.40 -8.91 -0.70
CA TYR A 171 -11.00 -8.76 0.62
C TYR A 171 -12.49 -9.12 0.59
N ARG A 172 -13.24 -8.57 -0.38
CA ARG A 172 -14.68 -8.84 -0.52
C ARG A 172 -14.97 -10.31 -0.80
N ALA A 173 -14.16 -10.98 -1.61
CA ALA A 173 -14.30 -12.40 -1.90
C ALA A 173 -14.20 -13.24 -0.61
N LEU A 174 -13.16 -13.04 0.20
CA LEU A 174 -13.03 -13.73 1.48
C LEU A 174 -14.09 -13.33 2.52
N GLU A 175 -14.58 -12.10 2.50
CA GLU A 175 -15.65 -11.67 3.40
C GLU A 175 -16.97 -12.40 3.11
N ILE A 176 -17.27 -12.66 1.85
CA ILE A 176 -18.47 -13.37 1.41
C ILE A 176 -18.33 -14.86 1.76
N ASP A 177 -17.23 -15.49 1.42
CA ASP A 177 -16.94 -16.90 1.73
C ASP A 177 -17.06 -17.17 3.24
N GLY A 178 -16.55 -16.27 4.08
CA GLY A 178 -16.65 -16.39 5.53
C GLY A 178 -18.05 -16.18 6.12
N LYS A 179 -19.03 -15.69 5.34
CA LYS A 179 -20.43 -15.50 5.77
C LYS A 179 -21.34 -16.67 5.37
N ASP A 180 -20.91 -17.52 4.45
CA ASP A 180 -21.62 -18.72 4.01
C ASP A 180 -20.95 -20.01 4.54
N PRO A 181 -20.85 -20.22 5.88
CA PRO A 181 -20.34 -21.49 6.42
C PRO A 181 -21.36 -22.62 6.35
N GLU A 182 -22.61 -22.32 6.03
CA GLU A 182 -23.67 -23.29 5.82
C GLU A 182 -24.10 -23.24 4.34
N GLY A 183 -23.28 -23.82 3.48
CA GLY A 183 -23.75 -24.21 2.15
C GLY A 183 -25.01 -25.03 2.32
N ILE A 184 -26.16 -24.44 1.99
CA ILE A 184 -27.40 -25.17 1.81
C ILE A 184 -27.13 -26.22 0.72
N SER A 185 -26.76 -27.41 1.17
CA SER A 185 -26.81 -28.60 0.29
C SER A 185 -28.25 -28.79 -0.14
N PRO A 186 -28.55 -28.86 -1.44
CA PRO A 186 -29.86 -29.22 -1.92
C PRO A 186 -30.26 -30.64 -1.57
#